data_e84e7cc3b57067556e823aae59ffa05d
#
_entry.id   e84e7cc3b57067556e823aae59ffa05d
#
_cell.length_a   1.000
_cell.length_b   1.000
_cell.length_c   1.000
_cell.angle_alpha   90.00
_cell.angle_beta   90.00
_cell.angle_gamma   90.00
#
_symmetry.space_group_name_H-M   'P 1'
#
loop_
_entity.id
_entity.type
_entity.pdbx_description
1 polymer ?
#
loop_
_entity_poly.entity_id
_entity_poly.type
_entity_poly.pdbx_seq_one_letter_code
_entity_poly.pdbx_strand_id
1 'polypeptide(L)'
;MVSQKLVNLVLGTLLLFGFSFAYEDHAEYIEDILESGQEVTETCLTCHEDAAIEVMQTIHWTWKAGATVVPGHKGKHAIGKLNAFNNYCVAVESNWSRCTSCHVGYGWKDDKFDFQNEENVDCLVCHDQTGTYKKSPAGAGLPADGVDLTSVAQ
;
A
#
# COMPACT_ATOMS: atom_id res chain seq x y z
N MET A 1 -2.43 53.76 -1.80
CA MET A 1 -3.49 52.91 -1.26
C MET A 1 -3.94 51.95 -2.38
N VAL A 2 -3.66 50.64 -2.26
CA VAL A 2 -4.14 49.62 -3.22
C VAL A 2 -5.63 49.42 -2.94
N SER A 3 -6.46 49.48 -4.01
CA SER A 3 -7.90 49.32 -3.86
C SER A 3 -8.27 47.93 -3.38
N GLN A 4 -9.14 47.82 -2.35
CA GLN A 4 -9.64 46.56 -1.80
C GLN A 4 -10.23 45.66 -2.88
N LYS A 5 -10.81 46.24 -3.94
CA LYS A 5 -11.35 45.55 -5.11
C LYS A 5 -10.24 44.81 -5.88
N LEU A 6 -9.06 45.44 -6.01
CA LEU A 6 -7.93 44.83 -6.71
C LEU A 6 -7.34 43.65 -5.91
N VAL A 7 -7.26 43.79 -4.57
CA VAL A 7 -6.80 42.72 -3.67
C VAL A 7 -7.75 41.53 -3.73
N ASN A 8 -9.06 41.78 -3.71
CA ASN A 8 -10.06 40.69 -3.78
C ASN A 8 -10.08 40.02 -5.15
N LEU A 9 -9.82 40.76 -6.25
CA LEU A 9 -9.73 40.19 -7.59
C LEU A 9 -8.49 39.28 -7.72
N VAL A 10 -7.35 39.74 -7.21
CA VAL A 10 -6.09 38.94 -7.23
C VAL A 10 -6.18 37.72 -6.34
N LEU A 11 -6.82 37.83 -5.16
CA LEU A 11 -7.06 36.69 -4.28
C LEU A 11 -8.03 35.67 -4.92
N GLY A 12 -9.08 36.15 -5.57
CA GLY A 12 -10.05 35.29 -6.28
C GLY A 12 -9.43 34.55 -7.45
N THR A 13 -8.54 35.22 -8.21
CA THR A 13 -7.83 34.58 -9.33
C THR A 13 -6.79 33.57 -8.84
N LEU A 14 -6.09 33.81 -7.75
CA LEU A 14 -5.15 32.86 -7.13
C LEU A 14 -5.85 31.61 -6.61
N LEU A 15 -7.08 31.73 -6.11
CA LEU A 15 -7.88 30.58 -5.64
C LEU A 15 -8.42 29.74 -6.80
N LEU A 16 -8.56 30.31 -8.00
CA LEU A 16 -9.03 29.57 -9.19
C LEU A 16 -7.89 28.84 -9.93
N PHE A 17 -6.63 29.23 -9.71
CA PHE A 17 -5.46 28.58 -10.34
C PHE A 17 -4.77 27.52 -9.48
N GLY A 18 -5.26 27.28 -8.28
CA GLY A 18 -4.57 26.41 -7.39
C GLY A 18 -5.31 25.11 -7.07
N PHE A 19 -5.37 24.17 -7.93
CA PHE A 19 -5.48 22.72 -7.64
C PHE A 19 -5.90 21.99 -8.93
N SER A 20 -5.09 22.09 -9.97
CA SER A 20 -5.05 20.98 -10.91
C SER A 20 -4.21 19.90 -10.22
N PHE A 21 -4.84 18.94 -9.56
CA PHE A 21 -4.21 17.64 -9.41
C PHE A 21 -4.01 17.13 -10.83
N ALA A 22 -2.78 17.10 -11.29
CA ALA A 22 -2.46 16.41 -12.52
C ALA A 22 -2.72 14.92 -12.23
N TYR A 23 -3.90 14.44 -12.62
CA TYR A 23 -4.12 13.02 -12.81
C TYR A 23 -3.29 12.65 -14.04
N GLU A 24 -2.25 11.91 -13.84
CA GLU A 24 -1.41 11.40 -14.91
C GLU A 24 -1.93 10.02 -15.30
N ASP A 25 -2.28 9.86 -16.56
CA ASP A 25 -2.74 8.59 -17.09
C ASP A 25 -1.55 7.64 -17.25
N HIS A 26 -1.48 6.62 -16.40
CA HIS A 26 -0.38 5.66 -16.42
C HIS A 26 -0.40 4.76 -17.66
N ALA A 27 -1.50 4.70 -18.40
CA ALA A 27 -1.59 3.92 -19.64
C ALA A 27 -0.56 4.35 -20.71
N GLU A 28 -0.10 5.62 -20.66
CA GLU A 28 0.96 6.10 -21.56
C GLU A 28 2.35 5.57 -21.19
N TYR A 29 2.54 5.06 -19.97
CA TYR A 29 3.85 4.61 -19.44
C TYR A 29 3.93 3.11 -19.23
N ILE A 30 2.78 2.43 -19.11
CA ILE A 30 2.68 0.98 -18.89
C ILE A 30 2.21 0.32 -20.17
N GLU A 31 3.15 -0.01 -21.07
CA GLU A 31 2.87 -0.66 -22.35
C GLU A 31 2.97 -2.19 -22.27
N ASP A 32 3.72 -2.73 -21.31
CA ASP A 32 3.97 -4.15 -21.16
C ASP A 32 2.82 -4.87 -20.42
N ILE A 33 2.66 -6.16 -20.71
CA ILE A 33 1.74 -7.02 -19.98
C ILE A 33 2.39 -7.38 -18.64
N LEU A 34 1.71 -7.03 -17.54
CA LEU A 34 2.18 -7.33 -16.19
C LEU A 34 1.54 -8.64 -15.70
N GLU A 35 2.36 -9.65 -15.45
CA GLU A 35 1.92 -11.01 -15.10
C GLU A 35 1.93 -11.27 -13.58
N SER A 36 2.67 -10.48 -12.82
CA SER A 36 2.81 -10.63 -11.36
C SER A 36 2.70 -9.31 -10.61
N GLY A 37 2.33 -9.38 -9.33
CA GLY A 37 2.31 -8.21 -8.47
C GLY A 37 3.68 -7.56 -8.31
N GLN A 38 4.74 -8.35 -8.31
CA GLN A 38 6.11 -7.86 -8.24
C GLN A 38 6.49 -7.05 -9.49
N GLU A 39 6.13 -7.50 -10.68
CA GLU A 39 6.33 -6.72 -11.92
C GLU A 39 5.59 -5.38 -11.89
N VAL A 40 4.37 -5.36 -11.35
CA VAL A 40 3.65 -4.10 -11.12
C VAL A 40 4.47 -3.16 -10.24
N THR A 41 4.95 -3.65 -9.11
CA THR A 41 5.69 -2.82 -8.17
C THR A 41 7.03 -2.36 -8.75
N GLU A 42 7.77 -3.25 -9.43
CA GLU A 42 9.01 -2.90 -10.13
C GLU A 42 8.74 -1.76 -11.14
N THR A 43 7.67 -1.86 -11.92
CA THR A 43 7.27 -0.82 -12.87
C THR A 43 6.96 0.50 -12.16
N CYS A 44 6.17 0.49 -11.09
CA CYS A 44 5.84 1.68 -10.30
C CYS A 44 7.10 2.37 -9.75
N LEU A 45 8.07 1.58 -9.26
CA LEU A 45 9.30 2.08 -8.66
C LEU A 45 10.24 2.74 -9.66
N THR A 46 10.05 2.58 -10.97
CA THR A 46 10.85 3.30 -11.98
C THR A 46 10.66 4.82 -11.90
N CYS A 47 9.50 5.28 -11.41
CA CYS A 47 9.18 6.69 -11.24
C CYS A 47 8.94 7.07 -9.76
N HIS A 48 8.43 6.13 -8.95
CA HIS A 48 8.09 6.33 -7.54
C HIS A 48 9.14 5.67 -6.63
N GLU A 49 10.41 6.05 -6.79
CA GLU A 49 11.59 5.37 -6.23
C GLU A 49 11.53 5.11 -4.72
N ASP A 50 10.98 6.02 -3.93
CA ASP A 50 10.93 5.91 -2.46
C ASP A 50 9.61 5.33 -1.93
N ALA A 51 8.59 5.13 -2.78
CA ALA A 51 7.23 4.80 -2.33
C ALA A 51 7.15 3.48 -1.56
N ALA A 52 7.86 2.45 -2.00
CA ALA A 52 7.90 1.17 -1.30
C ALA A 52 8.53 1.31 0.09
N ILE A 53 9.64 2.04 0.21
CA ILE A 53 10.34 2.29 1.48
C ILE A 53 9.41 3.01 2.47
N GLU A 54 8.61 3.97 2.00
CA GLU A 54 7.63 4.68 2.83
C GLU A 54 6.54 3.72 3.35
N VAL A 55 5.98 2.86 2.49
CA VAL A 55 4.99 1.84 2.87
C VAL A 55 5.57 0.86 3.88
N MET A 56 6.82 0.42 3.69
CA MET A 56 7.51 -0.54 4.55
C MET A 56 7.74 -0.02 5.98
N GLN A 57 7.68 1.30 6.21
CA GLN A 57 7.74 1.89 7.54
C GLN A 57 6.38 1.90 8.25
N THR A 58 5.29 1.57 7.58
CA THR A 58 3.93 1.64 8.13
C THR A 58 3.53 0.37 8.89
N ILE A 59 2.45 0.49 9.68
CA ILE A 59 1.83 -0.67 10.35
C ILE A 59 1.15 -1.63 9.35
N HIS A 60 0.85 -1.18 8.14
CA HIS A 60 0.27 -2.01 7.09
C HIS A 60 1.27 -3.05 6.60
N TRP A 61 2.57 -2.71 6.62
CA TRP A 61 3.67 -3.59 6.28
C TRP A 61 4.13 -4.42 7.47
N THR A 62 4.49 -3.75 8.57
CA THR A 62 5.11 -4.42 9.73
C THR A 62 4.15 -5.25 10.57
N TRP A 63 2.85 -4.95 10.49
CA TRP A 63 1.80 -5.49 11.36
C TRP A 63 2.07 -5.37 12.85
N LYS A 64 2.94 -4.46 13.22
CA LYS A 64 3.28 -4.10 14.60
C LYS A 64 3.22 -2.59 14.77
N ALA A 65 2.62 -2.15 15.86
CA ALA A 65 2.69 -0.76 16.28
C ALA A 65 4.05 -0.43 16.88
N GLY A 66 4.32 0.85 17.09
CA GLY A 66 5.50 1.28 17.82
C GLY A 66 5.54 0.67 19.22
N ALA A 67 6.75 0.37 19.72
CA ALA A 67 6.90 -0.26 21.02
C ALA A 67 6.36 0.61 22.16
N THR A 68 5.42 0.08 22.95
CA THR A 68 4.74 0.73 24.06
C THR A 68 4.77 -0.12 25.32
N VAL A 69 4.49 0.48 26.48
CA VAL A 69 4.35 -0.23 27.74
C VAL A 69 3.01 -0.95 27.76
N VAL A 70 3.05 -2.25 28.00
CA VAL A 70 1.84 -3.08 28.12
C VAL A 70 1.60 -3.42 29.58
N PRO A 71 0.41 -3.13 30.15
CA PRO A 71 0.08 -3.45 31.52
C PRO A 71 0.32 -4.93 31.83
N GLY A 72 1.02 -5.21 32.94
CA GLY A 72 1.34 -6.58 33.36
C GLY A 72 2.59 -7.18 32.69
N HIS A 73 3.24 -6.47 31.75
CA HIS A 73 4.47 -6.91 31.10
C HIS A 73 5.63 -5.98 31.40
N LYS A 74 6.85 -6.55 31.53
CA LYS A 74 8.08 -5.75 31.73
C LYS A 74 8.57 -5.21 30.38
N GLY A 75 8.96 -3.93 30.37
CA GLY A 75 9.54 -3.28 29.18
C GLY A 75 8.51 -2.77 28.18
N LYS A 76 8.99 -2.44 26.98
CA LYS A 76 8.17 -1.99 25.86
C LYS A 76 8.00 -3.11 24.85
N HIS A 77 6.81 -3.26 24.31
CA HIS A 77 6.46 -4.29 23.35
C HIS A 77 5.80 -3.67 22.13
N ALA A 78 6.21 -4.09 20.94
CA ALA A 78 5.54 -3.77 19.69
C ALA A 78 4.43 -4.79 19.47
N ILE A 79 3.18 -4.37 19.67
CA ILE A 79 2.00 -5.24 19.53
C ILE A 79 1.23 -4.88 18.27
N GLY A 80 0.77 -5.89 17.56
CA GLY A 80 -0.06 -5.74 16.38
C GLY A 80 -0.63 -7.08 15.93
N LYS A 81 -1.20 -7.09 14.72
CA LYS A 81 -1.84 -8.30 14.17
C LYS A 81 -0.89 -9.49 14.12
N LEU A 82 0.42 -9.24 13.93
CA LEU A 82 1.42 -10.30 13.82
C LEU A 82 1.55 -11.14 15.09
N ASN A 83 1.43 -10.52 16.27
CA ASN A 83 1.68 -11.16 17.56
C ASN A 83 0.51 -11.09 18.55
N ALA A 84 -0.69 -10.74 18.04
CA ALA A 84 -1.93 -10.80 18.81
C ALA A 84 -2.74 -12.05 18.44
N PHE A 85 -3.65 -12.47 19.33
CA PHE A 85 -4.62 -13.52 19.02
C PHE A 85 -5.59 -13.05 17.93
N ASN A 86 -5.88 -13.93 16.98
CA ASN A 86 -6.85 -13.71 15.91
C ASN A 86 -8.12 -14.53 16.17
N ASN A 87 -9.29 -14.02 15.76
CA ASN A 87 -10.59 -14.60 16.10
C ASN A 87 -10.79 -16.04 15.61
N TYR A 88 -10.18 -16.45 14.51
CA TYR A 88 -10.40 -17.75 13.85
C TYR A 88 -9.22 -18.69 13.97
N CYS A 89 -8.04 -18.15 14.13
CA CYS A 89 -6.79 -18.89 14.32
C CYS A 89 -6.06 -18.24 15.48
N VAL A 90 -5.40 -19.03 16.30
CA VAL A 90 -4.75 -18.55 17.53
C VAL A 90 -3.66 -17.53 17.23
N ALA A 91 -2.93 -17.72 16.12
CA ALA A 91 -1.87 -16.82 15.68
C ALA A 91 -1.75 -16.80 14.16
N VAL A 92 -1.10 -15.79 13.60
CA VAL A 92 -0.79 -15.69 12.16
C VAL A 92 0.00 -16.92 11.70
N GLU A 93 0.97 -17.34 12.50
CA GLU A 93 1.83 -18.49 12.22
C GLU A 93 1.09 -19.82 12.03
N SER A 94 -0.12 -19.96 12.60
CA SER A 94 -0.93 -21.17 12.45
C SER A 94 -1.61 -21.27 11.07
N ASN A 95 -1.69 -20.17 10.33
CA ASN A 95 -2.33 -20.13 9.01
C ASN A 95 -1.86 -18.92 8.20
N TRP A 96 -0.57 -18.89 7.88
CA TRP A 96 0.10 -17.78 7.20
C TRP A 96 -0.70 -17.27 6.00
N SER A 97 -0.85 -18.09 4.97
CA SER A 97 -1.41 -17.65 3.69
C SER A 97 -2.81 -17.05 3.80
N ARG A 98 -3.62 -17.55 4.75
CA ARG A 98 -4.97 -17.00 5.00
C ARG A 98 -4.91 -15.70 5.79
N CYS A 99 -4.12 -15.66 6.84
CA CYS A 99 -4.02 -14.48 7.70
C CYS A 99 -3.36 -13.29 6.98
N THR A 100 -2.35 -13.58 6.15
CA THR A 100 -1.57 -12.56 5.44
C THR A 100 -2.17 -12.15 4.11
N SER A 101 -3.31 -12.72 3.68
CA SER A 101 -3.99 -12.32 2.44
C SER A 101 -4.37 -10.82 2.42
N CYS A 102 -4.56 -10.19 3.58
CA CYS A 102 -4.83 -8.75 3.69
C CYS A 102 -3.56 -7.91 3.91
N HIS A 103 -2.37 -8.50 3.85
CA HIS A 103 -1.12 -7.77 3.96
C HIS A 103 -0.92 -6.86 2.75
N VAL A 104 -0.29 -5.70 2.95
CA VAL A 104 0.06 -4.77 1.86
C VAL A 104 1.33 -5.24 1.15
N GLY A 105 1.40 -6.54 0.87
CA GLY A 105 2.54 -7.17 0.22
C GLY A 105 2.20 -8.55 -0.31
N TYR A 106 3.07 -9.06 -1.17
CA TYR A 106 2.91 -10.28 -1.93
C TYR A 106 3.74 -11.43 -1.35
N GLY A 107 3.12 -12.60 -1.17
CA GLY A 107 3.84 -13.83 -0.92
C GLY A 107 4.25 -14.10 0.52
N TRP A 108 3.65 -13.46 1.50
CA TRP A 108 3.94 -13.73 2.93
C TRP A 108 3.28 -15.02 3.40
N LYS A 109 3.87 -16.16 3.06
CA LYS A 109 3.32 -17.51 3.31
C LYS A 109 3.97 -18.25 4.49
N ASP A 110 5.05 -17.73 5.06
CA ASP A 110 5.79 -18.33 6.16
C ASP A 110 6.69 -17.28 6.86
N ASP A 111 7.51 -17.73 7.80
CA ASP A 111 8.45 -16.91 8.57
C ASP A 111 9.71 -16.46 7.81
N LYS A 112 9.84 -16.86 6.52
CA LYS A 112 10.96 -16.49 5.65
C LYS A 112 10.62 -15.34 4.71
N PHE A 113 9.44 -14.72 4.87
CA PHE A 113 9.06 -13.57 4.09
C PHE A 113 10.10 -12.45 4.22
N ASP A 114 10.58 -11.96 3.08
CA ASP A 114 11.56 -10.90 3.05
C ASP A 114 10.89 -9.52 3.16
N PHE A 115 10.94 -8.95 4.36
CA PHE A 115 10.44 -7.61 4.65
C PHE A 115 11.33 -6.49 4.09
N GLN A 116 12.48 -6.80 3.49
CA GLN A 116 13.39 -5.81 2.91
C GLN A 116 13.29 -5.76 1.39
N ASN A 117 12.55 -6.68 0.77
CA ASN A 117 12.34 -6.65 -0.67
C ASN A 117 11.18 -5.71 -1.03
N GLU A 118 11.51 -4.60 -1.67
CA GLU A 118 10.59 -3.53 -2.09
C GLU A 118 9.58 -4.01 -3.13
N GLU A 119 9.97 -4.94 -4.02
CA GLU A 119 9.08 -5.52 -5.03
C GLU A 119 7.91 -6.30 -4.41
N ASN A 120 8.03 -6.71 -3.15
CA ASN A 120 6.95 -7.37 -2.44
C ASN A 120 5.86 -6.41 -1.95
N VAL A 121 6.01 -5.09 -2.08
CA VAL A 121 4.96 -4.13 -1.70
C VAL A 121 3.84 -4.14 -2.72
N ASP A 122 2.59 -4.21 -2.25
CA ASP A 122 1.39 -4.18 -3.08
C ASP A 122 0.87 -2.75 -3.22
N CYS A 123 1.22 -2.09 -4.31
CA CYS A 123 0.78 -0.73 -4.63
C CYS A 123 -0.72 -0.69 -4.96
N LEU A 124 -1.22 -1.73 -5.65
CA LEU A 124 -2.57 -1.77 -6.18
C LEU A 124 -3.65 -1.87 -5.10
N VAL A 125 -3.36 -2.46 -3.94
CA VAL A 125 -4.34 -2.56 -2.85
C VAL A 125 -4.84 -1.21 -2.35
N CYS A 126 -4.04 -0.14 -2.55
CA CYS A 126 -4.38 1.23 -2.20
C CYS A 126 -4.70 2.10 -3.43
N HIS A 127 -4.12 1.79 -4.58
CA HIS A 127 -4.15 2.65 -5.77
C HIS A 127 -5.09 2.17 -6.88
N ASP A 128 -5.68 0.96 -6.79
CA ASP A 128 -6.68 0.50 -7.77
C ASP A 128 -7.86 1.47 -7.84
N GLN A 129 -8.09 2.03 -9.02
CA GLN A 129 -9.22 2.91 -9.33
C GLN A 129 -10.28 2.21 -10.20
N THR A 130 -9.98 1.02 -10.71
CA THR A 130 -10.91 0.25 -11.53
C THR A 130 -11.98 -0.47 -10.70
N GLY A 131 -11.70 -0.72 -9.42
CA GLY A 131 -12.53 -1.54 -8.53
C GLY A 131 -12.49 -3.03 -8.88
N THR A 132 -11.56 -3.46 -9.75
CA THR A 132 -11.43 -4.86 -10.19
C THR A 132 -10.31 -5.61 -9.51
N TYR A 133 -9.38 -4.91 -8.84
CA TYR A 133 -8.31 -5.55 -8.08
C TYR A 133 -8.85 -6.37 -6.91
N LYS A 134 -8.43 -7.60 -6.83
CA LYS A 134 -8.80 -8.54 -5.76
C LYS A 134 -7.62 -9.38 -5.37
N LYS A 135 -7.47 -9.62 -4.06
CA LYS A 135 -6.48 -10.56 -3.53
C LYS A 135 -7.08 -11.95 -3.33
N SER A 136 -6.29 -12.97 -3.56
CA SER A 136 -6.67 -14.35 -3.25
C SER A 136 -6.91 -14.51 -1.75
N PRO A 137 -8.06 -15.08 -1.32
CA PRO A 137 -8.43 -15.19 0.10
C PRO A 137 -7.47 -16.02 0.96
N ALA A 138 -6.64 -16.83 0.35
CA ALA A 138 -5.62 -17.66 1.01
C ALA A 138 -4.30 -17.64 0.22
N GLY A 139 -4.05 -16.57 -0.51
CA GLY A 139 -2.90 -16.42 -1.40
C GLY A 139 -1.72 -15.66 -0.79
N ALA A 140 -1.66 -15.52 0.53
CA ALA A 140 -0.54 -14.83 1.17
C ALA A 140 -0.32 -13.40 0.65
N GLY A 141 -1.39 -12.69 0.29
CA GLY A 141 -1.33 -11.35 -0.25
C GLY A 141 -1.23 -11.26 -1.78
N LEU A 142 -1.11 -12.38 -2.49
CA LEU A 142 -1.07 -12.40 -3.95
C LEU A 142 -2.41 -11.97 -4.57
N PRO A 143 -2.39 -11.37 -5.77
CA PRO A 143 -3.59 -11.13 -6.56
C PRO A 143 -4.37 -12.41 -6.79
N ALA A 144 -5.68 -12.30 -6.96
CA ALA A 144 -6.52 -13.43 -7.33
C ALA A 144 -6.32 -13.80 -8.82
N ASP A 145 -6.50 -15.09 -9.14
CA ASP A 145 -6.45 -15.55 -10.52
C ASP A 145 -7.43 -14.77 -11.40
N GLY A 146 -6.98 -14.38 -12.58
CA GLY A 146 -7.79 -13.68 -13.58
C GLY A 146 -7.92 -12.16 -13.35
N VAL A 147 -7.21 -11.57 -12.39
CA VAL A 147 -7.06 -10.10 -12.30
C VAL A 147 -6.15 -9.66 -13.43
N ASP A 148 -6.62 -8.72 -14.24
CA ASP A 148 -5.81 -8.04 -15.26
C ASP A 148 -4.98 -6.95 -14.60
N LEU A 149 -3.74 -7.31 -14.21
CA LEU A 149 -2.85 -6.43 -13.47
C LEU A 149 -2.43 -5.21 -14.30
N THR A 150 -2.29 -5.36 -15.62
CA THR A 150 -1.95 -4.25 -16.51
C THR A 150 -3.05 -3.19 -16.49
N SER A 151 -4.30 -3.59 -16.71
CA SER A 151 -5.43 -2.65 -16.67
C SER A 151 -5.67 -2.03 -15.31
N VAL A 152 -5.33 -2.72 -14.23
CA VAL A 152 -5.45 -2.17 -12.85
C VAL A 152 -4.33 -1.19 -12.55
N ALA A 153 -3.15 -1.36 -13.14
CA ALA A 153 -1.99 -0.49 -12.92
C ALA A 153 -2.01 0.77 -13.77
N GLN A 154 -2.72 0.76 -14.90
CA GLN A 154 -2.94 1.91 -15.81
C GLN A 154 -3.95 2.89 -15.23
#